data_5e67ab43de450ca310d57acbd03441cf
#
_entry.id   5e67ab43de450ca310d57acbd03441cf
#
_cell.length_a   1.000
_cell.length_b   1.000
_cell.length_c   1.000
_cell.angle_alpha   90.00
_cell.angle_beta   90.00
_cell.angle_gamma   90.00
#
_symmetry.space_group_name_H-M   'P 1'
#
loop_
_entity.id
_entity.type
_entity.pdbx_description
1 polymer ?
#
loop_
_entity_poly.entity_id
_entity_poly.type
_entity_poly.pdbx_seq_one_letter_code
_entity_poly.pdbx_strand_id
1 'polypeptide(L)'
;MNTEIFLGVGMFTTIIMALVAVILLARKQLVSTGAVSILINDDPDRTLSTNSGGKLLNTLADAGIFLSSACGGGGTCGQCRCRVVEGGGSMLSTEAGHFTRGEAKEGWRLSCQTAVKQDMKIEVPAEFFGVKRWECEVVSNHNVATFIKELVLKLPEGEEVDFRAGGYVQFEIPPYNIAYKDMVIEEDYQGDWQKFGVFDHVAAVDEPTIRAYSMANYPEEKGIMKFNIRVASPPPGTDFPPGRMSSYLFTKKPGETVTIFGPYGEFFAKETDAEMVFVGGG
;
A
#
# COMPACT_ATOMS: atom_id res chain seq x y z
N MET A 1 -34.14 -10.82 -46.78
CA MET A 1 -32.83 -10.46 -46.16
C MET A 1 -32.98 -9.61 -44.88
N ASN A 2 -33.88 -8.60 -44.87
CA ASN A 2 -34.04 -7.76 -43.65
C ASN A 2 -34.72 -8.47 -42.45
N THR A 3 -35.69 -9.36 -42.72
CA THR A 3 -36.43 -10.03 -41.66
C THR A 3 -35.56 -11.00 -40.85
N GLU A 4 -34.67 -11.73 -41.49
CA GLU A 4 -33.74 -12.65 -40.84
C GLU A 4 -32.71 -11.94 -39.97
N ILE A 5 -32.23 -10.76 -40.42
CA ILE A 5 -31.33 -9.88 -39.69
C ILE A 5 -32.05 -9.36 -38.42
N PHE A 6 -33.27 -8.87 -38.54
CA PHE A 6 -34.05 -8.40 -37.39
C PHE A 6 -34.36 -9.52 -36.40
N LEU A 7 -34.67 -10.74 -36.89
CA LEU A 7 -34.87 -11.89 -36.01
C LEU A 7 -33.58 -12.29 -35.30
N GLY A 8 -32.44 -12.29 -35.98
CA GLY A 8 -31.14 -12.60 -35.40
C GLY A 8 -30.72 -11.59 -34.32
N VAL A 9 -30.88 -10.29 -34.62
CA VAL A 9 -30.59 -9.21 -33.65
C VAL A 9 -31.51 -9.31 -32.43
N GLY A 10 -32.82 -9.52 -32.67
CA GLY A 10 -33.79 -9.69 -31.58
C GLY A 10 -33.48 -10.87 -30.67
N MET A 11 -33.15 -12.03 -31.26
CA MET A 11 -32.77 -13.23 -30.50
C MET A 11 -31.47 -13.02 -29.71
N PHE A 12 -30.45 -12.43 -30.34
CA PHE A 12 -29.17 -12.12 -29.67
C PHE A 12 -29.37 -11.16 -28.48
N THR A 13 -30.13 -10.06 -28.70
CA THR A 13 -30.44 -9.10 -27.64
C THR A 13 -31.18 -9.75 -26.48
N THR A 14 -32.15 -10.62 -26.78
CA THR A 14 -32.91 -11.34 -25.75
C THR A 14 -32.02 -12.27 -24.91
N ILE A 15 -31.08 -12.99 -25.56
CA ILE A 15 -30.13 -13.85 -24.85
C ILE A 15 -29.21 -13.02 -23.94
N ILE A 16 -28.69 -11.91 -24.44
CA ILE A 16 -27.83 -11.01 -23.62
C ILE A 16 -28.61 -10.46 -22.43
N MET A 17 -29.84 -9.98 -22.63
CA MET A 17 -30.67 -9.48 -21.55
C MET A 17 -31.02 -10.55 -20.52
N ALA A 18 -31.29 -11.79 -20.95
CA ALA A 18 -31.54 -12.91 -20.05
C ALA A 18 -30.28 -13.25 -19.22
N LEU A 19 -29.10 -13.28 -19.83
CA LEU A 19 -27.84 -13.50 -19.14
C LEU A 19 -27.54 -12.39 -18.13
N VAL A 20 -27.74 -11.12 -18.50
CA VAL A 20 -27.58 -9.99 -17.58
C VAL A 20 -28.55 -10.10 -16.41
N ALA A 21 -29.82 -10.46 -16.66
CA ALA A 21 -30.81 -10.66 -15.59
C ALA A 21 -30.37 -11.78 -14.64
N VAL A 22 -29.91 -12.92 -15.16
CA VAL A 22 -29.39 -14.03 -14.33
C VAL A 22 -28.22 -13.59 -13.49
N ILE A 23 -27.26 -12.85 -14.07
CA ILE A 23 -26.09 -12.34 -13.34
C ILE A 23 -26.52 -11.38 -12.23
N LEU A 24 -27.44 -10.46 -12.51
CA LEU A 24 -27.94 -9.50 -11.51
C LEU A 24 -28.71 -10.19 -10.38
N LEU A 25 -29.51 -11.19 -10.69
CA LEU A 25 -30.22 -11.99 -9.69
C LEU A 25 -29.23 -12.81 -8.83
N ALA A 26 -28.28 -13.47 -9.46
CA ALA A 26 -27.24 -14.21 -8.76
C ALA A 26 -26.41 -13.27 -7.85
N ARG A 27 -26.03 -12.09 -8.35
CA ARG A 27 -25.31 -11.08 -7.56
C ARG A 27 -26.12 -10.65 -6.34
N LYS A 28 -27.42 -10.38 -6.49
CA LYS A 28 -28.31 -9.99 -5.38
C LYS A 28 -28.41 -11.08 -4.29
N GLN A 29 -28.36 -12.35 -4.67
CA GLN A 29 -28.42 -13.46 -3.72
C GLN A 29 -27.07 -13.85 -3.11
N LEU A 30 -25.99 -13.71 -3.87
CA LEU A 30 -24.67 -14.18 -3.48
C LEU A 30 -23.81 -13.10 -2.82
N VAL A 31 -24.06 -11.83 -3.12
CA VAL A 31 -23.32 -10.71 -2.53
C VAL A 31 -24.12 -10.17 -1.35
N SER A 32 -23.60 -10.36 -0.14
CA SER A 32 -24.13 -9.70 1.05
C SER A 32 -23.95 -8.19 0.89
N THR A 33 -25.04 -7.43 0.92
CA THR A 33 -25.08 -5.96 0.77
C THR A 33 -25.54 -5.26 2.05
N GLY A 34 -25.37 -5.90 3.20
CA GLY A 34 -25.78 -5.37 4.50
C GLY A 34 -24.65 -4.61 5.22
N ALA A 35 -25.06 -3.80 6.21
CA ALA A 35 -24.13 -3.31 7.22
C ALA A 35 -23.60 -4.50 8.02
N VAL A 36 -22.31 -4.51 8.31
CA VAL A 36 -21.62 -5.51 9.11
C VAL A 36 -20.86 -4.81 10.24
N SER A 37 -20.74 -5.51 11.36
CA SER A 37 -20.06 -5.06 12.56
C SER A 37 -18.72 -5.77 12.71
N ILE A 38 -17.68 -5.03 13.07
CA ILE A 38 -16.35 -5.57 13.35
C ILE A 38 -15.97 -5.19 14.78
N LEU A 39 -15.99 -6.17 15.69
CA LEU A 39 -15.55 -6.00 17.07
C LEU A 39 -14.03 -6.18 17.14
N ILE A 40 -13.32 -5.16 17.66
CA ILE A 40 -11.87 -5.14 17.73
C ILE A 40 -11.41 -5.32 19.17
N ASN A 41 -10.55 -6.31 19.44
CA ASN A 41 -9.91 -6.59 20.73
C ASN A 41 -10.90 -6.78 21.89
N ASP A 42 -12.09 -7.33 21.61
CA ASP A 42 -13.18 -7.50 22.58
C ASP A 42 -13.63 -6.19 23.26
N ASP A 43 -13.35 -5.04 22.64
CA ASP A 43 -13.69 -3.74 23.15
C ASP A 43 -14.94 -3.19 22.42
N PRO A 44 -16.10 -3.10 23.11
CA PRO A 44 -17.34 -2.59 22.51
C PRO A 44 -17.20 -1.16 21.98
N ASP A 45 -16.34 -0.33 22.59
CA ASP A 45 -16.11 1.07 22.17
C ASP A 45 -15.29 1.14 20.85
N ARG A 46 -14.68 0.02 20.45
CA ARG A 46 -13.93 -0.13 19.19
C ARG A 46 -14.69 -0.98 18.17
N THR A 47 -16.00 -0.95 18.22
CA THR A 47 -16.83 -1.63 17.22
C THR A 47 -17.00 -0.76 15.98
N LEU A 48 -16.57 -1.27 14.82
CA LEU A 48 -16.73 -0.58 13.54
C LEU A 48 -17.99 -1.08 12.83
N SER A 49 -18.78 -0.16 12.29
CA SER A 49 -19.88 -0.48 11.38
C SER A 49 -19.49 -0.08 9.96
N THR A 50 -19.57 -1.01 9.03
CA THR A 50 -19.21 -0.82 7.62
C THR A 50 -20.14 -1.58 6.70
N ASN A 51 -20.05 -1.31 5.40
CA ASN A 51 -20.76 -2.11 4.40
C ASN A 51 -19.94 -3.35 4.04
N SER A 52 -20.65 -4.49 3.84
CA SER A 52 -19.98 -5.69 3.35
C SER A 52 -19.40 -5.52 1.96
N GLY A 53 -18.33 -6.26 1.65
CA GLY A 53 -17.69 -6.34 0.32
C GLY A 53 -16.29 -5.77 0.23
N GLY A 54 -15.82 -4.99 1.21
CA GLY A 54 -14.45 -4.46 1.26
C GLY A 54 -13.40 -5.48 1.74
N LYS A 55 -12.13 -5.08 1.69
CA LYS A 55 -11.03 -5.79 2.35
C LYS A 55 -10.87 -5.26 3.77
N LEU A 56 -10.56 -6.14 4.73
CA LEU A 56 -10.40 -5.77 6.13
C LEU A 56 -9.31 -4.70 6.32
N LEU A 57 -8.20 -4.77 5.58
CA LEU A 57 -7.14 -3.77 5.62
C LEU A 57 -7.67 -2.35 5.35
N ASN A 58 -8.44 -2.19 4.27
CA ASN A 58 -8.98 -0.88 3.89
C ASN A 58 -10.05 -0.42 4.89
N THR A 59 -10.90 -1.33 5.33
CA THR A 59 -11.92 -1.02 6.33
C THR A 59 -11.33 -0.52 7.65
N LEU A 60 -10.22 -1.10 8.09
CA LEU A 60 -9.49 -0.65 9.28
C LEU A 60 -8.83 0.72 9.04
N ALA A 61 -8.23 0.92 7.87
CA ALA A 61 -7.62 2.20 7.50
C ALA A 61 -8.65 3.34 7.45
N ASP A 62 -9.84 3.11 6.89
CA ASP A 62 -10.95 4.06 6.87
C ASP A 62 -11.41 4.46 8.30
N ALA A 63 -11.21 3.57 9.27
CA ALA A 63 -11.50 3.81 10.69
C ALA A 63 -10.28 4.37 11.47
N GLY A 64 -9.18 4.72 10.79
CA GLY A 64 -7.98 5.27 11.42
C GLY A 64 -7.06 4.23 12.06
N ILE A 65 -7.24 2.95 11.77
CA ILE A 65 -6.38 1.86 12.25
C ILE A 65 -5.51 1.38 11.09
N PHE A 66 -4.27 1.83 11.06
CA PHE A 66 -3.35 1.62 9.94
C PHE A 66 -2.42 0.44 10.21
N LEU A 67 -2.73 -0.74 9.66
CA LEU A 67 -1.85 -1.89 9.70
C LEU A 67 -0.72 -1.75 8.69
N SER A 68 0.45 -2.28 9.05
CA SER A 68 1.59 -2.33 8.14
C SER A 68 1.25 -3.11 6.86
N SER A 69 1.57 -2.54 5.69
CA SER A 69 1.35 -3.17 4.39
C SER A 69 2.36 -2.70 3.35
N ALA A 70 3.60 -3.17 3.43
CA ALA A 70 4.67 -2.75 2.52
C ALA A 70 4.37 -3.04 1.03
N CYS A 71 3.58 -4.06 0.72
CA CYS A 71 3.14 -4.38 -0.65
C CYS A 71 1.91 -3.61 -1.10
N GLY A 72 1.31 -2.76 -0.23
CA GLY A 72 0.09 -2.01 -0.54
C GLY A 72 -1.14 -2.90 -0.72
N GLY A 73 -1.26 -3.96 0.07
CA GLY A 73 -2.44 -4.85 0.03
C GLY A 73 -2.35 -6.00 -0.97
N GLY A 74 -1.21 -6.18 -1.65
CA GLY A 74 -1.00 -7.24 -2.65
C GLY A 74 -0.86 -8.66 -2.11
N GLY A 75 -0.82 -8.83 -0.77
CA GLY A 75 -0.71 -10.17 -0.14
C GLY A 75 0.68 -10.79 -0.20
N THR A 76 1.73 -10.04 -0.57
CA THR A 76 3.08 -10.59 -0.80
C THR A 76 4.07 -10.32 0.32
N CYS A 77 3.87 -9.30 1.15
CA CYS A 77 4.82 -8.94 2.22
C CYS A 77 4.55 -9.65 3.56
N GLY A 78 3.34 -10.14 3.78
CA GLY A 78 2.97 -10.83 5.03
C GLY A 78 2.82 -9.93 6.27
N GLN A 79 2.86 -8.60 6.12
CA GLN A 79 2.93 -7.68 7.28
C GLN A 79 1.58 -7.28 7.86
N CYS A 80 0.50 -7.23 7.04
CA CYS A 80 -0.83 -6.81 7.50
C CYS A 80 -1.53 -7.90 8.33
N ARG A 81 -0.82 -8.42 9.32
CA ARG A 81 -1.27 -9.53 10.16
C ARG A 81 -2.28 -9.07 11.20
N CYS A 82 -3.37 -9.77 11.32
CA CYS A 82 -4.32 -9.63 12.41
C CYS A 82 -4.88 -11.02 12.74
N ARG A 83 -5.40 -11.19 13.93
CA ARG A 83 -6.07 -12.43 14.32
C ARG A 83 -7.56 -12.28 14.09
N VAL A 84 -8.12 -13.11 13.23
CA VAL A 84 -9.57 -13.13 12.97
C VAL A 84 -10.18 -14.28 13.76
N VAL A 85 -10.86 -13.92 14.85
CA VAL A 85 -11.48 -14.87 15.77
C VAL A 85 -12.77 -15.44 15.18
N GLU A 86 -13.58 -14.55 14.58
CA GLU A 86 -14.85 -14.91 13.94
C GLU A 86 -15.07 -14.13 12.64
N GLY A 87 -15.80 -14.72 11.72
CA GLY A 87 -16.30 -14.02 10.51
C GLY A 87 -15.33 -13.95 9.33
N GLY A 88 -14.08 -14.41 9.46
CA GLY A 88 -13.03 -14.27 8.44
C GLY A 88 -13.12 -15.22 7.24
N GLY A 89 -14.00 -16.21 7.28
CA GLY A 89 -14.06 -17.25 6.25
C GLY A 89 -12.82 -18.15 6.21
N SER A 90 -12.65 -18.90 5.14
CA SER A 90 -11.49 -19.78 4.97
C SER A 90 -10.24 -19.01 4.57
N MET A 91 -9.06 -19.47 5.00
CA MET A 91 -7.76 -18.94 4.60
C MET A 91 -7.55 -19.16 3.08
N LEU A 92 -7.09 -18.13 2.41
CA LEU A 92 -6.78 -18.20 0.98
C LEU A 92 -5.38 -18.82 0.77
N SER A 93 -5.16 -19.46 -0.38
CA SER A 93 -3.85 -20.00 -0.74
C SER A 93 -2.75 -18.94 -0.79
N THR A 94 -3.10 -17.70 -1.13
CA THR A 94 -2.20 -16.54 -1.14
C THR A 94 -1.73 -16.13 0.25
N GLU A 95 -2.48 -16.45 1.32
CA GLU A 95 -2.11 -16.17 2.71
C GLU A 95 -1.31 -17.32 3.34
N ALA A 96 -1.60 -18.55 2.92
CA ALA A 96 -1.09 -19.77 3.58
C ALA A 96 0.44 -19.83 3.67
N GLY A 97 1.15 -19.23 2.70
CA GLY A 97 2.61 -19.18 2.69
C GLY A 97 3.23 -18.25 3.75
N HIS A 98 2.43 -17.38 4.37
CA HIS A 98 2.89 -16.42 5.37
C HIS A 98 2.69 -16.88 6.83
N PHE A 99 2.01 -18.01 7.02
CA PHE A 99 1.66 -18.50 8.35
C PHE A 99 2.09 -19.94 8.56
N THR A 100 2.52 -20.23 9.77
CA THR A 100 2.69 -21.60 10.23
C THR A 100 1.32 -22.28 10.40
N ARG A 101 1.32 -23.61 10.47
CA ARG A 101 0.07 -24.37 10.77
C ARG A 101 -0.53 -24.01 12.13
N GLY A 102 0.29 -23.63 13.10
CA GLY A 102 -0.15 -23.16 14.41
C GLY A 102 -0.89 -21.84 14.30
N GLU A 103 -0.24 -20.82 13.74
CA GLU A 103 -0.83 -19.49 13.53
C GLU A 103 -2.13 -19.54 12.73
N ALA A 104 -2.17 -20.36 11.68
CA ALA A 104 -3.40 -20.54 10.88
C ALA A 104 -4.56 -21.11 11.73
N LYS A 105 -4.28 -22.04 12.68
CA LYS A 105 -5.27 -22.57 13.60
C LYS A 105 -5.72 -21.57 14.66
N GLU A 106 -4.82 -20.66 15.06
CA GLU A 106 -5.10 -19.57 16.00
C GLU A 106 -5.88 -18.44 15.39
N GLY A 107 -6.14 -18.48 14.07
CA GLY A 107 -6.92 -17.48 13.35
C GLY A 107 -6.10 -16.32 12.79
N TRP A 108 -4.77 -16.42 12.72
CA TRP A 108 -3.95 -15.40 12.05
C TRP A 108 -4.24 -15.32 10.56
N ARG A 109 -4.45 -14.11 10.07
CA ARG A 109 -4.81 -13.81 8.68
C ARG A 109 -4.09 -12.56 8.17
N LEU A 110 -4.00 -12.41 6.86
CA LEU A 110 -3.64 -11.16 6.24
C LEU A 110 -4.90 -10.31 6.02
N SER A 111 -4.98 -9.16 6.68
CA SER A 111 -6.14 -8.26 6.56
C SER A 111 -6.40 -7.81 5.12
N CYS A 112 -5.36 -7.67 4.30
CA CYS A 112 -5.49 -7.35 2.88
C CYS A 112 -6.07 -8.49 2.02
N GLN A 113 -6.05 -9.73 2.50
CA GLN A 113 -6.64 -10.88 1.82
C GLN A 113 -7.99 -11.27 2.41
N THR A 114 -8.30 -10.80 3.62
CA THR A 114 -9.56 -11.08 4.31
C THR A 114 -10.66 -10.14 3.81
N ALA A 115 -11.76 -10.71 3.30
CA ALA A 115 -12.92 -9.95 2.85
C ALA A 115 -13.93 -9.78 4.00
N VAL A 116 -14.45 -8.58 4.15
CA VAL A 116 -15.51 -8.25 5.11
C VAL A 116 -16.87 -8.61 4.50
N LYS A 117 -17.42 -9.77 4.87
CA LYS A 117 -18.68 -10.27 4.29
C LYS A 117 -19.80 -10.41 5.30
N GLN A 118 -19.51 -10.47 6.57
CA GLN A 118 -20.40 -10.69 7.70
C GLN A 118 -19.81 -10.06 8.93
N ASP A 119 -20.51 -10.08 10.05
CA ASP A 119 -19.97 -9.63 11.33
C ASP A 119 -18.68 -10.37 11.66
N MET A 120 -17.72 -9.64 12.20
CA MET A 120 -16.38 -10.14 12.49
C MET A 120 -15.95 -9.79 13.92
N LYS A 121 -15.12 -10.66 14.47
CA LYS A 121 -14.38 -10.41 15.70
C LYS A 121 -12.90 -10.58 15.40
N ILE A 122 -12.13 -9.54 15.66
CA ILE A 122 -10.69 -9.49 15.32
C ILE A 122 -9.87 -9.00 16.49
N GLU A 123 -8.61 -9.42 16.52
CA GLU A 123 -7.59 -8.89 17.39
C GLU A 123 -6.51 -8.20 16.55
N VAL A 124 -6.27 -6.94 16.86
CA VAL A 124 -5.24 -6.09 16.23
C VAL A 124 -4.15 -5.82 17.25
N PRO A 125 -2.86 -6.03 16.91
CA PRO A 125 -1.76 -5.71 17.80
C PRO A 125 -1.80 -4.26 18.29
N ALA A 126 -1.46 -4.03 19.57
CA ALA A 126 -1.61 -2.73 20.23
C ALA A 126 -0.79 -1.62 19.57
N GLU A 127 0.33 -1.95 18.95
CA GLU A 127 1.24 -1.03 18.27
C GLU A 127 0.57 -0.26 17.12
N PHE A 128 -0.43 -0.83 16.46
CA PHE A 128 -1.12 -0.17 15.34
C PHE A 128 -2.11 0.92 15.76
N PHE A 129 -2.50 0.97 17.03
CA PHE A 129 -3.37 2.06 17.51
C PHE A 129 -2.63 3.39 17.73
N GLY A 130 -1.31 3.38 17.70
CA GLY A 130 -0.47 4.58 17.78
C GLY A 130 -0.02 5.14 16.42
N VAL A 131 -0.34 4.42 15.34
CA VAL A 131 0.04 4.86 13.98
C VAL A 131 -0.81 6.05 13.58
N LYS A 132 -0.14 7.10 13.08
CA LYS A 132 -0.78 8.33 12.61
C LYS A 132 -0.64 8.48 11.10
N ARG A 133 -1.51 9.33 10.53
CA ARG A 133 -1.45 9.79 9.14
C ARG A 133 -1.05 11.25 9.13
N TRP A 134 -0.05 11.62 8.32
CA TRP A 134 0.40 12.99 8.16
C TRP A 134 0.43 13.40 6.69
N GLU A 135 0.08 14.66 6.44
CA GLU A 135 0.37 15.38 5.21
C GLU A 135 1.66 16.17 5.44
N CYS A 136 2.77 15.71 4.90
CA CYS A 136 4.09 16.30 5.12
C CYS A 136 4.49 17.19 3.95
N GLU A 137 5.11 18.34 4.25
CA GLU A 137 5.67 19.25 3.26
C GLU A 137 7.04 18.75 2.79
N VAL A 138 7.27 18.77 1.48
CA VAL A 138 8.58 18.50 0.89
C VAL A 138 9.50 19.70 1.12
N VAL A 139 10.58 19.51 1.87
CA VAL A 139 11.60 20.51 2.11
C VAL A 139 12.63 20.52 0.98
N SER A 140 13.09 19.34 0.59
CA SER A 140 14.04 19.13 -0.51
C SER A 140 13.88 17.76 -1.13
N ASN A 141 14.31 17.64 -2.40
CA ASN A 141 14.30 16.38 -3.14
C ASN A 141 15.37 16.46 -4.24
N HIS A 142 16.60 16.15 -3.91
CA HIS A 142 17.75 16.30 -4.81
C HIS A 142 18.52 15.00 -4.97
N ASN A 143 19.21 14.83 -6.09
CA ASN A 143 19.99 13.64 -6.35
C ASN A 143 21.21 13.59 -5.40
N VAL A 144 21.40 12.44 -4.76
CA VAL A 144 22.61 12.09 -3.99
C VAL A 144 23.44 11.03 -4.73
N ALA A 145 22.83 10.41 -5.75
CA ALA A 145 23.49 9.54 -6.72
C ALA A 145 22.65 9.52 -8.00
N THR A 146 23.18 8.93 -9.09
CA THR A 146 22.56 8.93 -10.41
C THR A 146 21.07 8.58 -10.41
N PHE A 147 20.70 7.56 -9.62
CA PHE A 147 19.33 7.04 -9.55
C PHE A 147 18.72 7.12 -8.16
N ILE A 148 19.31 7.93 -7.26
CA ILE A 148 18.84 8.06 -5.88
C ILE A 148 18.67 9.54 -5.54
N LYS A 149 17.50 9.91 -5.02
CA LYS A 149 17.26 11.21 -4.40
C LYS A 149 17.13 11.09 -2.90
N GLU A 150 17.67 12.07 -2.18
CA GLU A 150 17.31 12.33 -0.80
C GLU A 150 16.05 13.20 -0.78
N LEU A 151 14.97 12.62 -0.29
CA LEU A 151 13.70 13.31 -0.04
C LEU A 151 13.64 13.70 1.43
N VAL A 152 13.54 14.99 1.71
CA VAL A 152 13.38 15.52 3.08
C VAL A 152 11.97 16.07 3.24
N LEU A 153 11.26 15.56 4.24
CA LEU A 153 9.90 15.94 4.59
C LEU A 153 9.90 16.68 5.92
N LYS A 154 9.09 17.72 6.02
CA LYS A 154 8.75 18.40 7.27
C LYS A 154 7.39 17.91 7.76
N LEU A 155 7.34 17.52 9.03
CA LEU A 155 6.09 17.19 9.70
C LEU A 155 5.20 18.42 9.89
N PRO A 156 3.89 18.25 10.03
CA PRO A 156 3.00 19.33 10.45
C PRO A 156 3.46 19.97 11.76
N GLU A 157 3.14 21.24 11.95
CA GLU A 157 3.55 21.98 13.13
C GLU A 157 3.01 21.33 14.44
N GLY A 158 3.91 21.13 15.40
CA GLY A 158 3.58 20.49 16.68
C GLY A 158 3.58 18.95 16.64
N GLU A 159 3.80 18.33 15.47
CA GLU A 159 3.91 16.88 15.36
C GLU A 159 5.37 16.44 15.45
N GLU A 160 5.60 15.38 16.20
CA GLU A 160 6.87 14.66 16.27
C GLU A 160 6.63 13.17 16.03
N VAL A 161 7.61 12.52 15.41
CA VAL A 161 7.61 11.06 15.24
C VAL A 161 8.71 10.49 16.12
N ASP A 162 8.29 9.67 17.07
CA ASP A 162 9.23 8.89 17.87
C ASP A 162 9.42 7.52 17.19
N PHE A 163 10.63 7.25 16.72
CA PHE A 163 10.97 6.03 16.02
C PHE A 163 12.36 5.52 16.43
N ARG A 164 12.59 4.24 16.18
CA ARG A 164 13.92 3.62 16.34
C ARG A 164 14.58 3.51 14.97
N ALA A 165 15.93 3.57 14.94
CA ALA A 165 16.71 3.30 13.72
C ALA A 165 16.36 1.92 13.15
N GLY A 166 16.04 1.85 11.86
CA GLY A 166 15.44 0.68 11.19
C GLY A 166 13.93 0.77 11.02
N GLY A 167 13.30 1.79 11.60
CA GLY A 167 11.88 2.09 11.38
C GLY A 167 11.61 2.59 9.96
N TYR A 168 10.35 2.50 9.57
CA TYR A 168 9.88 2.94 8.25
C TYR A 168 8.50 3.61 8.35
N VAL A 169 8.14 4.31 7.28
CA VAL A 169 6.79 4.82 7.07
C VAL A 169 6.21 4.23 5.79
N GLN A 170 4.91 4.33 5.62
CA GLN A 170 4.24 4.02 4.37
C GLN A 170 3.85 5.34 3.69
N PHE A 171 4.25 5.50 2.44
CA PHE A 171 3.76 6.56 1.57
C PHE A 171 2.47 6.13 0.89
N GLU A 172 1.52 7.04 0.78
CA GLU A 172 0.33 6.91 -0.04
C GLU A 172 0.41 7.92 -1.18
N ILE A 173 0.15 7.46 -2.40
CA ILE A 173 0.12 8.30 -3.59
C ILE A 173 -1.22 8.15 -4.32
N PRO A 174 -1.74 9.24 -4.90
CA PRO A 174 -2.93 9.20 -5.74
C PRO A 174 -2.63 8.55 -7.10
N PRO A 175 -3.65 8.27 -7.91
CA PRO A 175 -3.49 7.99 -9.34
C PRO A 175 -2.71 9.10 -10.04
N TYR A 176 -1.81 8.72 -10.96
CA TYR A 176 -0.99 9.67 -11.71
C TYR A 176 -0.56 9.11 -13.07
N ASN A 177 -0.09 10.00 -13.93
CA ASN A 177 0.61 9.68 -15.19
C ASN A 177 1.78 10.65 -15.33
N ILE A 178 3.02 10.13 -15.26
CA ILE A 178 4.26 10.92 -15.22
C ILE A 178 5.22 10.43 -16.30
N ALA A 179 5.67 11.33 -17.18
CA ALA A 179 6.78 11.07 -18.08
C ALA A 179 8.10 11.40 -17.40
N TYR A 180 9.09 10.50 -17.46
CA TYR A 180 10.37 10.70 -16.80
C TYR A 180 11.18 11.89 -17.35
N LYS A 181 10.94 12.27 -18.59
CA LYS A 181 11.51 13.50 -19.19
C LYS A 181 11.13 14.79 -18.45
N ASP A 182 10.04 14.76 -17.67
CA ASP A 182 9.55 15.91 -16.88
C ASP A 182 10.15 15.95 -15.46
N MET A 183 10.94 14.93 -15.09
CA MET A 183 11.64 14.88 -13.81
C MET A 183 12.83 15.84 -13.81
N VAL A 184 12.99 16.55 -12.70
CA VAL A 184 14.18 17.42 -12.49
C VAL A 184 15.32 16.53 -12.01
N ILE A 185 16.36 16.40 -12.84
CA ILE A 185 17.58 15.67 -12.53
C ILE A 185 18.74 16.66 -12.62
N GLU A 186 19.62 16.68 -11.63
CA GLU A 186 20.78 17.54 -11.58
C GLU A 186 21.75 17.23 -12.75
N GLU A 187 22.43 18.25 -13.28
CA GLU A 187 23.26 18.18 -14.49
C GLU A 187 24.30 17.05 -14.44
N ASP A 188 24.92 16.85 -13.29
CA ASP A 188 25.94 15.81 -13.06
C ASP A 188 25.44 14.39 -13.33
N TYR A 189 24.13 14.16 -13.27
CA TYR A 189 23.51 12.83 -13.41
C TYR A 189 22.75 12.64 -14.73
N GLN A 190 22.46 13.72 -15.47
CA GLN A 190 21.65 13.65 -16.70
C GLN A 190 22.29 12.78 -17.78
N GLY A 191 23.64 12.79 -17.87
CA GLY A 191 24.38 12.00 -18.86
C GLY A 191 24.09 10.50 -18.76
N ASP A 192 24.04 9.96 -17.54
CA ASP A 192 23.70 8.55 -17.33
C ASP A 192 22.23 8.26 -17.64
N TRP A 193 21.31 9.17 -17.26
CA TRP A 193 19.90 9.04 -17.59
C TRP A 193 19.65 8.98 -19.10
N GLN A 194 20.37 9.81 -19.89
CA GLN A 194 20.35 9.77 -21.35
C GLN A 194 20.93 8.46 -21.88
N LYS A 195 22.11 8.08 -21.41
CA LYS A 195 22.84 6.88 -21.83
C LYS A 195 22.02 5.60 -21.65
N PHE A 196 21.26 5.50 -20.57
CA PHE A 196 20.45 4.34 -20.26
C PHE A 196 18.99 4.46 -20.74
N GLY A 197 18.63 5.54 -21.45
CA GLY A 197 17.27 5.75 -21.97
C GLY A 197 16.21 5.93 -20.87
N VAL A 198 16.61 6.37 -19.68
CA VAL A 198 15.69 6.44 -18.53
C VAL A 198 14.62 7.51 -18.72
N PHE A 199 14.94 8.59 -19.41
CA PHE A 199 13.99 9.67 -19.74
C PHE A 199 12.83 9.23 -20.64
N ASP A 200 12.95 8.11 -21.36
CA ASP A 200 11.94 7.63 -22.30
C ASP A 200 10.76 6.91 -21.60
N HIS A 201 10.89 6.64 -20.29
CA HIS A 201 9.85 5.93 -19.56
C HIS A 201 8.66 6.82 -19.18
N VAL A 202 7.51 6.16 -19.06
CA VAL A 202 6.27 6.75 -18.51
C VAL A 202 5.77 5.83 -17.41
N ALA A 203 5.54 6.38 -16.23
CA ALA A 203 4.92 5.68 -15.12
C ALA A 203 3.48 6.14 -14.94
N ALA A 204 2.55 5.20 -14.89
CA ALA A 204 1.13 5.47 -14.66
C ALA A 204 0.57 4.54 -13.57
N VAL A 205 -0.34 5.09 -12.79
CA VAL A 205 -1.04 4.37 -11.72
C VAL A 205 -2.49 4.84 -11.73
N ASP A 206 -3.44 3.89 -11.82
CA ASP A 206 -4.87 4.17 -11.95
C ASP A 206 -5.60 4.18 -10.61
N GLU A 207 -4.94 3.71 -9.53
CA GLU A 207 -5.52 3.60 -8.18
C GLU A 207 -4.53 4.08 -7.13
N PRO A 208 -4.99 4.55 -5.95
CA PRO A 208 -4.10 4.92 -4.86
C PRO A 208 -3.17 3.76 -4.50
N THR A 209 -1.89 4.07 -4.30
CA THR A 209 -0.87 3.06 -4.06
C THR A 209 -0.10 3.38 -2.78
N ILE A 210 0.10 2.37 -1.92
CA ILE A 210 0.85 2.47 -0.67
C ILE A 210 2.13 1.64 -0.78
N ARG A 211 3.29 2.19 -0.34
CA ARG A 211 4.57 1.48 -0.23
C ARG A 211 5.36 1.96 0.97
N ALA A 212 6.11 1.03 1.57
CA ALA A 212 6.99 1.30 2.70
C ALA A 212 8.35 1.82 2.25
N TYR A 213 8.87 2.80 3.00
CA TYR A 213 10.24 3.32 2.87
C TYR A 213 10.85 3.53 4.24
N SER A 214 12.07 3.01 4.43
CA SER A 214 12.83 3.18 5.66
C SER A 214 13.27 4.62 5.83
N MET A 215 13.20 5.13 7.06
CA MET A 215 13.74 6.43 7.41
C MET A 215 15.27 6.40 7.38
N ALA A 216 15.86 7.43 6.78
CA ALA A 216 17.30 7.55 6.60
C ALA A 216 17.96 8.51 7.61
N ASN A 217 17.17 9.34 8.31
CA ASN A 217 17.64 10.18 9.40
C ASN A 217 17.73 9.39 10.71
N TYR A 218 18.50 9.92 11.66
CA TYR A 218 18.55 9.34 13.00
C TYR A 218 17.41 9.90 13.89
N PRO A 219 16.98 9.19 14.94
CA PRO A 219 15.78 9.53 15.71
C PRO A 219 15.80 10.89 16.41
N GLU A 220 16.98 11.44 16.68
CA GLU A 220 17.15 12.75 17.33
C GLU A 220 16.95 13.94 16.38
N GLU A 221 16.94 13.74 15.06
CA GLU A 221 16.54 14.78 14.10
C GLU A 221 15.02 14.93 14.10
N LYS A 222 14.52 15.77 15.01
CA LYS A 222 13.07 15.97 15.20
C LYS A 222 12.47 16.91 14.16
N GLY A 223 11.17 16.75 13.91
CA GLY A 223 10.39 17.62 13.00
C GLY A 223 10.60 17.35 11.51
N ILE A 224 11.55 16.48 11.14
CA ILE A 224 11.82 16.09 9.77
C ILE A 224 11.93 14.57 9.62
N MET A 225 11.70 14.10 8.40
CA MET A 225 12.00 12.73 7.98
C MET A 225 12.77 12.75 6.67
N LYS A 226 13.81 11.92 6.57
CA LYS A 226 14.64 11.78 5.37
C LYS A 226 14.50 10.39 4.78
N PHE A 227 14.49 10.32 3.47
CA PHE A 227 14.38 9.06 2.73
C PHE A 227 15.33 9.06 1.55
N ASN A 228 16.02 7.95 1.35
CA ASN A 228 16.78 7.71 0.12
C ASN A 228 15.90 6.96 -0.87
N ILE A 229 15.38 7.67 -1.85
CA ILE A 229 14.48 7.12 -2.86
C ILE A 229 15.28 6.71 -4.10
N ARG A 230 15.37 5.41 -4.35
CA ARG A 230 15.92 4.91 -5.60
C ARG A 230 14.80 4.80 -6.65
N VAL A 231 14.96 5.45 -7.81
CA VAL A 231 14.03 5.27 -8.91
C VAL A 231 14.13 3.83 -9.45
N ALA A 232 13.01 3.15 -9.53
CA ALA A 232 12.94 1.81 -10.09
C ALA A 232 12.62 1.90 -11.59
N SER A 233 13.64 2.21 -12.39
CA SER A 233 13.54 2.17 -13.85
C SER A 233 13.56 0.72 -14.35
N PRO A 234 12.82 0.39 -15.42
CA PRO A 234 12.91 -0.92 -16.08
C PRO A 234 14.36 -1.21 -16.52
N PRO A 235 14.82 -2.45 -16.45
CA PRO A 235 16.06 -2.83 -17.09
C PRO A 235 16.01 -2.60 -18.60
N PRO A 236 17.10 -2.15 -19.24
CA PRO A 236 17.12 -1.93 -20.68
C PRO A 236 16.66 -3.15 -21.47
N GLY A 237 15.79 -2.95 -22.48
CA GLY A 237 15.28 -4.02 -23.34
C GLY A 237 14.20 -4.91 -22.70
N THR A 238 13.60 -4.50 -21.61
CA THR A 238 12.47 -5.21 -20.97
C THR A 238 11.19 -4.37 -21.00
N ASP A 239 10.04 -5.06 -21.03
CA ASP A 239 8.71 -4.44 -20.98
C ASP A 239 8.18 -4.29 -19.54
N PHE A 240 9.05 -4.36 -18.53
CA PHE A 240 8.62 -4.16 -17.14
C PHE A 240 8.16 -2.71 -16.93
N PRO A 241 7.07 -2.48 -16.17
CA PRO A 241 6.65 -1.12 -15.87
C PRO A 241 7.63 -0.45 -14.89
N PRO A 242 7.80 0.89 -14.97
CA PRO A 242 8.51 1.66 -13.97
C PRO A 242 7.91 1.51 -12.57
N GLY A 243 8.74 1.73 -11.54
CA GLY A 243 8.32 1.67 -10.15
C GLY A 243 7.25 2.74 -9.83
N ARG A 244 6.11 2.30 -9.33
CA ARG A 244 4.95 3.17 -9.08
C ARG A 244 5.23 4.28 -8.07
N MET A 245 5.69 3.93 -6.88
CA MET A 245 5.94 4.90 -5.79
C MET A 245 7.17 5.76 -6.06
N SER A 246 8.29 5.14 -6.42
CA SER A 246 9.56 5.86 -6.64
C SER A 246 9.46 6.89 -7.76
N SER A 247 8.72 6.58 -8.85
CA SER A 247 8.48 7.54 -9.93
C SER A 247 7.76 8.79 -9.45
N TYR A 248 6.72 8.62 -8.63
CA TYR A 248 5.97 9.74 -8.07
C TYR A 248 6.81 10.58 -7.12
N LEU A 249 7.51 9.93 -6.19
CA LEU A 249 8.35 10.65 -5.21
C LEU A 249 9.52 11.39 -5.88
N PHE A 250 10.06 10.87 -6.99
CA PHE A 250 11.13 11.52 -7.75
C PHE A 250 10.73 12.87 -8.37
N THR A 251 9.43 13.07 -8.64
CA THR A 251 8.92 14.33 -9.22
C THR A 251 8.65 15.41 -8.19
N LYS A 252 8.64 15.07 -6.92
CA LYS A 252 8.24 15.99 -5.86
C LYS A 252 9.19 17.16 -5.75
N LYS A 253 8.60 18.37 -5.56
CA LYS A 253 9.32 19.63 -5.44
C LYS A 253 9.11 20.24 -4.06
N PRO A 254 10.05 21.06 -3.57
CA PRO A 254 9.86 21.82 -2.33
C PRO A 254 8.53 22.59 -2.32
N GLY A 255 7.83 22.53 -1.18
CA GLY A 255 6.51 23.12 -0.97
C GLY A 255 5.33 22.24 -1.38
N GLU A 256 5.55 21.12 -2.10
CA GLU A 256 4.48 20.14 -2.34
C GLU A 256 4.27 19.25 -1.11
N THR A 257 3.14 18.57 -1.06
CA THR A 257 2.79 17.66 0.03
C THR A 257 2.83 16.20 -0.39
N VAL A 258 3.11 15.34 0.58
CA VAL A 258 3.00 13.89 0.47
C VAL A 258 2.35 13.31 1.71
N THR A 259 1.55 12.26 1.52
CA THR A 259 0.88 11.54 2.61
C THR A 259 1.74 10.39 3.10
N ILE A 260 1.93 10.30 4.41
CA ILE A 260 2.62 9.18 5.05
C ILE A 260 1.82 8.65 6.24
N PHE A 261 2.05 7.37 6.55
CA PHE A 261 1.55 6.69 7.75
C PHE A 261 2.71 6.10 8.52
N GLY A 262 2.66 6.14 9.84
CA GLY A 262 3.71 5.54 10.64
C GLY A 262 3.76 6.00 12.09
N PRO A 263 4.88 5.76 12.77
CA PRO A 263 6.00 4.92 12.33
C PRO A 263 5.69 3.43 12.45
N TYR A 264 6.39 2.63 11.66
CA TYR A 264 6.41 1.16 11.75
C TYR A 264 7.83 0.66 11.91
N GLY A 265 8.02 -0.59 12.32
CA GLY A 265 9.33 -1.21 12.35
C GLY A 265 9.31 -2.57 13.03
N GLU A 266 10.07 -3.49 12.45
CA GLU A 266 10.31 -4.83 13.00
C GLU A 266 11.81 -5.17 12.98
N PHE A 267 12.58 -4.45 12.16
CA PHE A 267 14.01 -4.68 11.96
C PHE A 267 14.83 -3.66 12.75
N PHE A 268 15.06 -3.94 14.01
CA PHE A 268 15.84 -3.10 14.91
C PHE A 268 17.14 -3.79 15.33
N ALA A 269 18.15 -2.98 15.66
CA ALA A 269 19.33 -3.49 16.34
C ALA A 269 18.92 -4.15 17.68
N LYS A 270 19.49 -5.32 17.96
CA LYS A 270 19.29 -5.99 19.26
C LYS A 270 20.08 -5.25 20.34
N GLU A 271 19.47 -5.10 21.50
CA GLU A 271 20.17 -4.59 22.69
C GLU A 271 21.10 -5.70 23.20
N THR A 272 22.39 -5.54 22.92
CA THR A 272 23.43 -6.51 23.29
C THR A 272 24.79 -5.82 23.37
N ASP A 273 25.67 -6.30 24.26
CA ASP A 273 27.08 -5.88 24.34
C ASP A 273 27.97 -6.65 23.33
N ALA A 274 27.41 -7.56 22.55
CA ALA A 274 28.14 -8.30 21.53
C ALA A 274 28.48 -7.43 20.32
N GLU A 275 29.57 -7.74 19.66
CA GLU A 275 29.91 -7.12 18.36
C GLU A 275 28.77 -7.37 17.34
N MET A 276 28.40 -6.32 16.61
CA MET A 276 27.41 -6.40 15.53
C MET A 276 28.06 -6.11 14.20
N VAL A 277 27.77 -6.96 13.21
CA VAL A 277 28.21 -6.76 11.83
C VAL A 277 26.99 -6.39 11.00
N PHE A 278 27.03 -5.20 10.37
CA PHE A 278 26.00 -4.76 9.44
C PHE A 278 26.44 -5.06 8.03
N VAL A 279 25.61 -5.82 7.28
CA VAL A 279 25.86 -6.14 5.87
C VAL A 279 24.82 -5.40 5.04
N GLY A 280 25.27 -4.41 4.25
CA GLY A 280 24.44 -3.67 3.30
C GLY A 280 24.58 -4.25 1.90
N GLY A 281 23.47 -4.43 1.19
CA GLY A 281 23.44 -4.70 -0.24
C GLY A 281 23.21 -3.40 -1.00
N GLY A 282 24.00 -3.17 -2.07
CA GLY A 282 23.88 -2.02 -2.95
C GLY A 282 23.15 -2.33 -4.26
#